data_1a7dfadf52560cf794aa7fadf61be523
#
_entry.id   1a7dfadf52560cf794aa7fadf61be523
#
_cell.length_a   1.000
_cell.length_b   1.000
_cell.length_c   1.000
_cell.angle_alpha   90.00
_cell.angle_beta   90.00
_cell.angle_gamma   90.00
#
_symmetry.space_group_name_H-M   'P 1'
#
loop_
_entity.id
_entity.type
_entity.pdbx_description
1 polymer ?
#
loop_
_entity_poly.entity_id
_entity_poly.type
_entity_poly.pdbx_seq_one_letter_code
_entity_poly.pdbx_strand_id
1 'polypeptide(L)'
;MNNNQCQNHQDYLHNESYGLKYNLQNLNHQTLIFTENRPKESLNGQWHFSIDAYDTGLRAGWHQVRRHDEQGRPLPWDYDADGGELIPVPSCWNLFKPEYTYYEGSAWYAREFQYTAEAEGERVFLHIGAANYDAKIFVNGEFLGNHYGGSTPFTVEVTAKLGSKNLLQICVNNTRTLDRAPMRNTDWFNYGGIYRDVELYRLRPSFIKQCRVYLVPDNNYNQIQAEIEVDGGETGEVKLEIPELGLVQCGSVTEGKASITIQATPELWSPEHPRLYQVFAEYLGDRIELKVGFRQILVQGREILFNGKKIFLRGVSVHEDDVNLGKMVTEEDLRRRFEHIKELGGNFMRLAHYPHSEWVSEIADEVGIMLWEEIPVYWAIDFENAATYEDAQNQLLELITRDFNRASVIIWSVGNENADTDARLSFMTRLAQTAKKVDPSRLVSAACLVNNVKLKIEDRLTEALDIIGLNEYYGWYRPDYNDLERLGQNSKPEKPVIVSETGADCVAGMHGDVSELFTEEHMVDVYRHQVDFVKRFDYIQGMTPWLLYDFRTPRRINRFQQGFNLKGLIGADKQRKKQAFYVLQQFYLEKKKQEAASK
;
A
#
# COMPACT_ATOMS: atom_id res chain seq x y z
N MET A 1 -45.89 11.51 1.33
CA MET A 1 -45.03 10.39 0.95
C MET A 1 -43.61 10.85 1.19
N ASN A 2 -43.00 10.43 2.29
CA ASN A 2 -41.64 10.85 2.65
C ASN A 2 -40.65 10.08 1.80
N ASN A 3 -39.98 10.76 0.90
CA ASN A 3 -38.83 10.27 0.16
C ASN A 3 -37.59 10.21 1.08
N ASN A 4 -37.55 9.25 2.00
CA ASN A 4 -36.30 8.83 2.60
C ASN A 4 -35.81 7.62 1.81
N GLN A 5 -35.19 7.85 0.69
CA GLN A 5 -34.35 6.84 0.05
C GLN A 5 -33.09 6.66 0.89
N CYS A 6 -32.83 5.45 1.31
CA CYS A 6 -31.53 5.06 1.87
C CYS A 6 -30.44 5.47 0.87
N GLN A 7 -29.60 6.44 1.23
CA GLN A 7 -28.68 7.04 0.28
C GLN A 7 -27.30 6.40 0.27
N ASN A 8 -26.98 5.55 1.25
CA ASN A 8 -25.71 4.86 1.28
C ASN A 8 -25.82 3.48 2.00
N HIS A 9 -24.77 2.69 1.88
CA HIS A 9 -24.71 1.34 2.46
C HIS A 9 -24.79 1.34 4.01
N GLN A 10 -24.37 2.42 4.66
CA GLN A 10 -24.46 2.60 6.12
C GLN A 10 -25.92 2.69 6.56
N ASP A 11 -26.79 3.36 5.77
CA ASP A 11 -28.23 3.44 6.07
C ASP A 11 -28.90 2.06 6.06
N TYR A 12 -28.36 1.13 5.28
CA TYR A 12 -28.81 -0.26 5.24
C TYR A 12 -28.60 -0.98 6.56
N LEU A 13 -27.46 -0.79 7.20
CA LEU A 13 -27.11 -1.43 8.45
C LEU A 13 -27.82 -0.80 9.64
N HIS A 14 -28.27 0.44 9.52
CA HIS A 14 -29.02 1.17 10.56
C HIS A 14 -30.54 1.14 10.35
N ASN A 15 -31.02 0.55 9.26
CA ASN A 15 -32.45 0.55 8.97
C ASN A 15 -33.20 -0.43 9.88
N GLU A 16 -33.89 0.10 10.88
CA GLU A 16 -34.70 -0.69 11.83
C GLU A 16 -35.78 -1.55 11.15
N SER A 17 -36.21 -1.21 9.92
CA SER A 17 -37.17 -1.98 9.16
C SER A 17 -36.68 -3.38 8.79
N TYR A 18 -35.36 -3.62 8.81
CA TYR A 18 -34.74 -4.92 8.61
C TYR A 18 -34.38 -5.65 9.91
N GLY A 19 -34.71 -5.07 11.07
CA GLY A 19 -34.36 -5.65 12.39
C GLY A 19 -32.86 -5.62 12.70
N LEU A 20 -32.06 -4.87 11.94
CA LEU A 20 -30.61 -4.78 12.11
C LEU A 20 -30.29 -3.61 13.03
N LYS A 21 -29.73 -3.90 14.20
CA LYS A 21 -29.21 -2.90 15.14
C LYS A 21 -27.70 -3.03 15.22
N TYR A 22 -27.00 -2.43 14.26
CA TYR A 22 -25.55 -2.37 14.29
C TYR A 22 -25.08 -0.96 14.65
N ASN A 23 -24.25 -0.86 15.68
CA ASN A 23 -23.37 0.30 15.80
C ASN A 23 -22.21 0.06 14.85
N LEU A 24 -22.18 0.77 13.72
CA LEU A 24 -21.07 0.69 12.79
C LEU A 24 -19.81 1.21 13.50
N GLN A 25 -18.88 0.32 13.73
CA GLN A 25 -17.55 0.66 14.20
C GLN A 25 -16.62 0.56 13.00
N ASN A 26 -16.18 1.70 12.48
CA ASN A 26 -15.19 1.73 11.43
C ASN A 26 -13.83 1.35 12.01
N LEU A 27 -13.26 0.27 11.51
CA LEU A 27 -11.87 -0.11 11.77
C LEU A 27 -10.97 0.81 10.96
N ASN A 28 -9.96 1.39 11.57
CA ASN A 28 -9.12 2.41 10.97
C ASN A 28 -7.70 2.37 11.56
N HIS A 29 -6.84 3.30 11.14
CA HIS A 29 -5.46 3.38 11.62
C HIS A 29 -5.31 3.39 13.15
N GLN A 30 -6.30 3.87 13.90
CA GLN A 30 -6.26 3.90 15.36
C GLN A 30 -6.50 2.53 16.00
N THR A 31 -7.11 1.58 15.27
CA THR A 31 -7.31 0.21 15.75
C THR A 31 -6.12 -0.70 15.47
N LEU A 32 -5.16 -0.26 14.67
CA LEU A 32 -3.95 -1.01 14.38
C LEU A 32 -3.10 -1.22 15.63
N ILE A 33 -2.54 -2.41 15.75
CA ILE A 33 -1.56 -2.78 16.76
C ILE A 33 -0.21 -3.03 16.10
N PHE A 34 0.86 -2.93 16.87
CA PHE A 34 2.18 -3.37 16.42
C PHE A 34 2.20 -4.89 16.29
N THR A 35 2.55 -5.42 15.12
CA THR A 35 2.49 -6.86 14.78
C THR A 35 3.84 -7.49 14.49
N GLU A 36 4.86 -6.69 14.13
CA GLU A 36 6.19 -7.20 13.73
C GLU A 36 6.82 -8.05 14.84
N ASN A 37 7.29 -9.25 14.46
CA ASN A 37 7.93 -10.23 15.35
C ASN A 37 7.13 -10.65 16.60
N ARG A 38 5.82 -10.34 16.66
CA ARG A 38 4.96 -10.85 17.73
C ARG A 38 4.55 -12.30 17.47
N PRO A 39 4.41 -13.12 18.53
CA PRO A 39 3.78 -14.42 18.40
C PRO A 39 2.35 -14.29 17.87
N LYS A 40 2.01 -15.12 16.89
CA LYS A 40 0.72 -15.09 16.21
C LYS A 40 0.22 -16.50 15.90
N GLU A 41 -1.09 -16.65 15.84
CA GLU A 41 -1.76 -17.84 15.37
C GLU A 41 -2.36 -17.56 13.99
N SER A 42 -1.97 -18.32 12.97
CA SER A 42 -2.48 -18.14 11.62
C SER A 42 -3.86 -18.77 11.45
N LEU A 43 -4.79 -18.00 10.92
CA LEU A 43 -6.09 -18.51 10.45
C LEU A 43 -6.10 -18.72 8.94
N ASN A 44 -4.96 -18.68 8.26
CA ASN A 44 -4.85 -19.02 6.85
C ASN A 44 -5.23 -20.48 6.57
N GLY A 45 -5.53 -20.77 5.30
CA GLY A 45 -5.87 -22.13 4.85
C GLY A 45 -7.23 -22.19 4.17
N GLN A 46 -7.95 -23.31 4.29
CA GLN A 46 -9.25 -23.48 3.64
C GLN A 46 -10.37 -22.82 4.47
N TRP A 47 -11.14 -21.97 3.80
CA TRP A 47 -12.32 -21.31 4.36
C TRP A 47 -13.55 -21.69 3.56
N HIS A 48 -14.71 -21.79 4.21
CA HIS A 48 -15.98 -21.85 3.49
C HIS A 48 -16.27 -20.52 2.84
N PHE A 49 -16.75 -20.56 1.60
CA PHE A 49 -16.93 -19.40 0.74
C PHE A 49 -18.27 -19.46 0.02
N SER A 50 -19.03 -18.38 0.06
CA SER A 50 -20.33 -18.26 -0.60
C SER A 50 -20.46 -16.89 -1.28
N ILE A 51 -20.81 -16.88 -2.56
CA ILE A 51 -21.15 -15.65 -3.28
C ILE A 51 -22.53 -15.16 -2.84
N ASP A 52 -22.64 -13.87 -2.54
CA ASP A 52 -23.89 -13.17 -2.26
C ASP A 52 -24.20 -12.19 -3.41
N ALA A 53 -24.63 -12.76 -4.53
CA ALA A 53 -24.80 -12.03 -5.79
C ALA A 53 -25.83 -10.88 -5.71
N TYR A 54 -26.72 -10.90 -4.74
CA TYR A 54 -27.76 -9.90 -4.54
C TYR A 54 -27.52 -8.98 -3.34
N ASP A 55 -26.39 -9.17 -2.65
CA ASP A 55 -26.03 -8.42 -1.44
C ASP A 55 -27.13 -8.47 -0.37
N THR A 56 -27.67 -9.65 -0.15
CA THR A 56 -28.80 -9.87 0.77
C THR A 56 -28.41 -10.59 2.05
N GLY A 57 -27.21 -11.13 2.14
CA GLY A 57 -26.77 -11.97 3.24
C GLY A 57 -26.84 -11.28 4.60
N LEU A 58 -26.48 -9.98 4.67
CA LEU A 58 -26.66 -9.20 5.90
C LEU A 58 -28.11 -9.14 6.35
N ARG A 59 -29.03 -8.80 5.46
CA ARG A 59 -30.46 -8.75 5.72
C ARG A 59 -31.03 -10.11 6.06
N ALA A 60 -30.54 -11.16 5.40
CA ALA A 60 -30.97 -12.54 5.64
C ALA A 60 -30.34 -13.14 6.92
N GLY A 61 -29.41 -12.39 7.55
CA GLY A 61 -28.76 -12.81 8.79
C GLY A 61 -27.74 -13.93 8.63
N TRP A 62 -27.02 -13.99 7.49
CA TRP A 62 -26.01 -15.03 7.23
C TRP A 62 -24.90 -15.05 8.28
N HIS A 63 -24.64 -13.92 8.94
CA HIS A 63 -23.69 -13.82 10.04
C HIS A 63 -24.14 -14.47 11.35
N GLN A 64 -25.44 -14.76 11.51
CA GLN A 64 -25.98 -15.27 12.76
C GLN A 64 -25.61 -16.74 12.95
N VAL A 65 -25.54 -17.17 14.21
CA VAL A 65 -25.44 -18.59 14.54
C VAL A 65 -26.79 -19.26 14.26
N ARG A 66 -26.75 -20.44 13.63
CA ARG A 66 -27.94 -21.20 13.26
C ARG A 66 -28.83 -21.39 14.46
N ARG A 67 -30.12 -21.03 14.33
CA ARG A 67 -31.12 -21.18 15.38
C ARG A 67 -31.63 -22.61 15.45
N HIS A 68 -31.95 -23.03 16.66
CA HIS A 68 -32.57 -24.31 16.96
C HIS A 68 -33.92 -24.11 17.66
N ASP A 69 -34.83 -25.06 17.52
CA ASP A 69 -36.08 -25.08 18.29
C ASP A 69 -35.83 -25.52 19.75
N GLU A 70 -36.89 -25.52 20.56
CA GLU A 70 -36.82 -25.91 21.97
C GLU A 70 -36.35 -27.36 22.19
N GLN A 71 -36.41 -28.22 21.18
CA GLN A 71 -35.94 -29.59 21.18
C GLN A 71 -34.54 -29.75 20.63
N GLY A 72 -33.83 -28.63 20.33
CA GLY A 72 -32.50 -28.63 19.79
C GLY A 72 -32.39 -29.01 18.30
N ARG A 73 -33.49 -29.00 17.55
CA ARG A 73 -33.51 -29.31 16.11
C ARG A 73 -33.22 -28.02 15.34
N PRO A 74 -32.37 -28.06 14.28
CA PRO A 74 -32.06 -26.88 13.49
C PRO A 74 -33.35 -26.35 12.81
N LEU A 75 -33.58 -25.04 12.93
CA LEU A 75 -34.63 -24.36 12.17
C LEU A 75 -34.25 -24.27 10.68
N PRO A 76 -35.24 -24.22 9.77
CA PRO A 76 -34.97 -24.01 8.35
C PRO A 76 -34.16 -22.74 8.13
N TRP A 77 -33.16 -22.85 7.30
CA TRP A 77 -32.26 -21.74 6.94
C TRP A 77 -31.76 -21.93 5.50
N ASP A 78 -31.73 -20.86 4.73
CA ASP A 78 -31.29 -20.88 3.32
C ASP A 78 -29.78 -20.69 3.14
N TYR A 79 -29.02 -20.58 4.25
CA TYR A 79 -27.57 -20.42 4.27
C TYR A 79 -26.97 -21.25 5.41
N ASP A 80 -25.91 -21.96 5.10
CA ASP A 80 -25.04 -22.60 6.08
C ASP A 80 -23.60 -22.06 5.93
N ALA A 81 -23.02 -21.60 7.03
CA ALA A 81 -21.65 -21.06 7.02
C ALA A 81 -20.61 -22.10 6.55
N ASP A 82 -20.88 -23.39 6.82
CA ASP A 82 -20.08 -24.53 6.41
C ASP A 82 -20.57 -25.21 5.12
N GLY A 83 -21.63 -24.69 4.50
CA GLY A 83 -22.23 -25.23 3.27
C GLY A 83 -21.60 -24.65 1.98
N GLY A 84 -20.74 -23.63 2.09
CA GLY A 84 -20.07 -22.99 0.95
C GLY A 84 -18.94 -23.83 0.35
N GLU A 85 -18.41 -23.36 -0.77
CA GLU A 85 -17.22 -23.94 -1.37
C GLU A 85 -15.99 -23.71 -0.48
N LEU A 86 -14.96 -24.54 -0.60
CA LEU A 86 -13.70 -24.32 0.09
C LEU A 86 -12.77 -23.49 -0.79
N ILE A 87 -12.36 -22.32 -0.31
CA ILE A 87 -11.40 -21.43 -0.96
C ILE A 87 -10.17 -21.23 -0.08
N PRO A 88 -8.95 -21.19 -0.63
CA PRO A 88 -7.78 -20.84 0.18
C PRO A 88 -7.81 -19.35 0.59
N VAL A 89 -7.42 -19.06 1.81
CA VAL A 89 -7.13 -17.71 2.31
C VAL A 89 -5.68 -17.71 2.78
N PRO A 90 -4.82 -16.79 2.29
CA PRO A 90 -5.15 -15.71 1.36
C PRO A 90 -5.35 -16.17 -0.09
N SER A 91 -6.25 -15.48 -0.82
CA SER A 91 -6.42 -15.62 -2.28
C SER A 91 -7.32 -14.53 -2.86
N CYS A 92 -7.31 -14.42 -4.19
CA CYS A 92 -8.27 -13.62 -4.95
C CYS A 92 -9.35 -14.53 -5.56
N TRP A 93 -10.64 -14.36 -5.20
CA TRP A 93 -11.72 -15.23 -5.72
C TRP A 93 -11.85 -15.20 -7.25
N ASN A 94 -11.45 -14.09 -7.90
CA ASN A 94 -11.50 -13.94 -9.36
C ASN A 94 -10.63 -14.95 -10.12
N LEU A 95 -9.68 -15.58 -9.42
CA LEU A 95 -8.80 -16.62 -9.99
C LEU A 95 -9.18 -18.03 -9.54
N PHE A 96 -10.18 -18.17 -8.66
CA PHE A 96 -10.58 -19.46 -8.11
C PHE A 96 -11.35 -20.30 -9.14
N LYS A 97 -12.29 -19.64 -9.85
CA LYS A 97 -13.11 -20.28 -10.91
C LYS A 97 -13.35 -19.32 -12.07
N PRO A 98 -13.55 -19.83 -13.31
CA PRO A 98 -13.88 -18.99 -14.46
C PRO A 98 -15.13 -18.14 -14.25
N GLU A 99 -16.15 -18.66 -13.55
CA GLU A 99 -17.40 -17.97 -13.26
C GLU A 99 -17.21 -16.74 -12.36
N TYR A 100 -16.14 -16.72 -11.58
CA TYR A 100 -15.84 -15.62 -10.65
C TYR A 100 -14.86 -14.59 -11.23
N THR A 101 -14.31 -14.83 -12.44
CA THR A 101 -13.28 -13.97 -13.03
C THR A 101 -13.65 -12.49 -13.03
N TYR A 102 -14.88 -12.16 -13.39
CA TYR A 102 -15.35 -10.77 -13.43
C TYR A 102 -16.43 -10.47 -12.37
N TYR A 103 -16.55 -11.33 -11.37
CA TYR A 103 -17.50 -11.07 -10.30
C TYR A 103 -17.08 -9.87 -9.46
N GLU A 104 -17.95 -8.88 -9.38
CA GLU A 104 -17.88 -7.77 -8.44
C GLU A 104 -19.15 -7.78 -7.60
N GLY A 105 -19.03 -7.83 -6.27
CA GLY A 105 -20.13 -7.96 -5.33
C GLY A 105 -19.68 -8.50 -3.98
N SER A 106 -20.65 -8.90 -3.17
CA SER A 106 -20.43 -9.46 -1.85
C SER A 106 -20.13 -10.95 -1.89
N ALA A 107 -19.19 -11.38 -1.05
CA ALA A 107 -18.90 -12.77 -0.78
C ALA A 107 -18.65 -12.98 0.71
N TRP A 108 -19.08 -14.12 1.21
CA TRP A 108 -18.97 -14.51 2.61
C TRP A 108 -17.90 -15.57 2.78
N TYR A 109 -17.01 -15.32 3.72
CA TYR A 109 -15.99 -16.25 4.20
C TYR A 109 -16.36 -16.72 5.59
N ALA A 110 -16.21 -18.02 5.88
CA ALA A 110 -16.46 -18.58 7.20
C ALA A 110 -15.37 -19.58 7.60
N ARG A 111 -14.94 -19.50 8.85
CA ARG A 111 -13.95 -20.41 9.43
C ARG A 111 -14.23 -20.66 10.89
N GLU A 112 -14.25 -21.93 11.27
CA GLU A 112 -14.23 -22.33 12.68
C GLU A 112 -12.80 -22.36 13.21
N PHE A 113 -12.62 -21.94 14.46
CA PHE A 113 -11.37 -22.08 15.20
C PHE A 113 -11.63 -22.30 16.69
N GLN A 114 -10.66 -22.88 17.38
CA GLN A 114 -10.72 -23.12 18.82
C GLN A 114 -9.90 -22.05 19.54
N TYR A 115 -10.35 -21.67 20.73
CA TYR A 115 -9.61 -20.76 21.58
C TYR A 115 -9.68 -21.22 23.02
N THR A 116 -8.55 -21.14 23.72
CA THR A 116 -8.43 -21.31 25.16
C THR A 116 -7.48 -20.22 25.66
N ALA A 117 -7.92 -19.44 26.65
CA ALA A 117 -7.07 -18.41 27.25
C ALA A 117 -5.82 -19.05 27.88
N GLU A 118 -4.65 -18.47 27.61
CA GLU A 118 -3.37 -18.93 28.14
C GLU A 118 -2.97 -18.17 29.42
N ALA A 119 -3.52 -16.96 29.60
CA ALA A 119 -3.25 -16.13 30.75
C ALA A 119 -4.50 -15.35 31.20
N GLU A 120 -4.56 -15.02 32.48
CA GLU A 120 -5.63 -14.17 33.01
C GLU A 120 -5.51 -12.74 32.45
N GLY A 121 -6.62 -12.24 31.94
CA GLY A 121 -6.71 -10.90 31.35
C GLY A 121 -6.06 -10.78 29.95
N GLU A 122 -5.71 -11.90 29.32
CA GLU A 122 -5.23 -11.92 27.93
C GLU A 122 -6.22 -11.22 27.00
N ARG A 123 -5.67 -10.41 26.09
CA ARG A 123 -6.45 -9.72 25.03
C ARG A 123 -6.10 -10.33 23.67
N VAL A 124 -7.14 -10.59 22.88
CA VAL A 124 -6.98 -11.23 21.57
C VAL A 124 -7.44 -10.29 20.47
N PHE A 125 -6.57 -10.12 19.50
CA PHE A 125 -6.78 -9.24 18.35
C PHE A 125 -6.77 -10.06 17.06
N LEU A 126 -7.82 -9.90 16.26
CA LEU A 126 -7.87 -10.39 14.89
C LEU A 126 -7.25 -9.34 13.98
N HIS A 127 -6.22 -9.71 13.25
CA HIS A 127 -5.55 -8.89 12.25
C HIS A 127 -5.76 -9.47 10.86
N ILE A 128 -6.11 -8.62 9.90
CA ILE A 128 -6.30 -8.98 8.50
C ILE A 128 -5.40 -8.06 7.67
N GLY A 129 -4.45 -8.64 6.95
CA GLY A 129 -3.45 -7.89 6.19
C GLY A 129 -4.02 -7.14 4.99
N ALA A 130 -5.04 -7.68 4.32
CA ALA A 130 -5.87 -6.97 3.34
C ALA A 130 -7.10 -7.79 2.93
N ALA A 131 -8.21 -7.08 2.75
CA ALA A 131 -9.45 -7.62 2.18
C ALA A 131 -10.10 -6.57 1.26
N ASN A 132 -10.24 -6.87 -0.03
CA ASN A 132 -10.69 -5.89 -1.00
C ASN A 132 -12.19 -6.02 -1.27
N TYR A 133 -13.02 -5.06 -0.99
CA TYR A 133 -12.70 -3.66 -0.63
C TYR A 133 -13.35 -3.24 0.69
N ASP A 134 -14.65 -3.51 0.89
CA ASP A 134 -15.43 -3.31 2.12
C ASP A 134 -15.52 -4.66 2.85
N ALA A 135 -14.92 -4.76 4.03
CA ALA A 135 -14.89 -5.96 4.84
C ALA A 135 -15.66 -5.76 6.15
N LYS A 136 -16.63 -6.64 6.42
CA LYS A 136 -17.43 -6.66 7.64
C LYS A 136 -17.11 -7.91 8.45
N ILE A 137 -16.77 -7.75 9.72
CA ILE A 137 -16.25 -8.79 10.60
C ILE A 137 -17.30 -9.23 11.60
N PHE A 138 -17.51 -10.54 11.71
CA PHE A 138 -18.42 -11.15 12.66
C PHE A 138 -17.73 -12.31 13.39
N VAL A 139 -17.87 -12.37 14.70
CA VAL A 139 -17.43 -13.50 15.53
C VAL A 139 -18.62 -14.00 16.33
N ASN A 140 -18.91 -15.30 16.21
CA ASN A 140 -20.03 -15.96 16.88
C ASN A 140 -21.39 -15.25 16.64
N GLY A 141 -21.59 -14.71 15.44
CA GLY A 141 -22.79 -14.00 15.04
C GLY A 141 -22.85 -12.53 15.41
N GLU A 142 -21.86 -12.02 16.16
CA GLU A 142 -21.82 -10.63 16.57
C GLU A 142 -20.94 -9.80 15.62
N PHE A 143 -21.47 -8.65 15.20
CA PHE A 143 -20.74 -7.67 14.37
C PHE A 143 -19.70 -6.95 15.20
N LEU A 144 -18.45 -6.90 14.72
CA LEU A 144 -17.33 -6.26 15.40
C LEU A 144 -16.85 -4.96 14.75
N GLY A 145 -17.13 -4.81 13.48
CA GLY A 145 -16.73 -3.60 12.74
C GLY A 145 -16.62 -3.84 11.26
N ASN A 146 -16.40 -2.77 10.54
CA ASN A 146 -16.10 -2.80 9.11
C ASN A 146 -14.85 -1.98 8.79
N HIS A 147 -14.18 -2.36 7.71
CA HIS A 147 -13.03 -1.69 7.16
C HIS A 147 -13.23 -1.37 5.68
N TYR A 148 -12.82 -0.18 5.27
CA TYR A 148 -12.76 0.24 3.87
C TYR A 148 -11.29 0.42 3.46
N GLY A 149 -10.96 -0.02 2.26
CA GLY A 149 -9.59 0.06 1.74
C GLY A 149 -9.02 -1.33 1.48
N GLY A 150 -8.89 -1.67 0.19
CA GLY A 150 -8.56 -3.03 -0.21
C GLY A 150 -7.11 -3.43 -0.04
N SER A 151 -6.22 -2.53 0.40
CA SER A 151 -4.77 -2.77 0.34
C SER A 151 -4.03 -2.41 1.64
N THR A 152 -4.75 -1.99 2.67
CA THR A 152 -4.22 -1.70 4.00
C THR A 152 -4.70 -2.73 5.02
N PRO A 153 -3.91 -3.00 6.07
CA PRO A 153 -4.31 -3.89 7.15
C PRO A 153 -5.32 -3.23 8.09
N PHE A 154 -6.05 -4.06 8.82
CA PHE A 154 -6.91 -3.62 9.89
C PHE A 154 -6.96 -4.65 11.03
N THR A 155 -7.30 -4.17 12.22
CA THR A 155 -7.29 -4.99 13.44
C THR A 155 -8.55 -4.73 14.27
N VAL A 156 -9.09 -5.78 14.87
CA VAL A 156 -10.22 -5.69 15.79
C VAL A 156 -9.98 -6.57 17.02
N GLU A 157 -10.27 -6.05 18.21
CA GLU A 157 -10.24 -6.85 19.42
C GLU A 157 -11.45 -7.78 19.49
N VAL A 158 -11.20 -9.08 19.68
CA VAL A 158 -12.22 -10.14 19.70
C VAL A 158 -12.39 -10.77 21.08
N THR A 159 -11.60 -10.41 22.08
CA THR A 159 -11.51 -11.02 23.42
C THR A 159 -12.87 -11.34 24.03
N ALA A 160 -13.75 -10.35 24.11
CA ALA A 160 -15.06 -10.47 24.78
C ALA A 160 -16.07 -11.36 24.02
N LYS A 161 -15.74 -11.79 22.79
CA LYS A 161 -16.60 -12.58 21.91
C LYS A 161 -16.17 -14.03 21.78
N LEU A 162 -15.00 -14.37 22.33
CA LEU A 162 -14.43 -15.70 22.20
C LEU A 162 -15.02 -16.69 23.21
N GLY A 163 -15.39 -17.86 22.71
CA GLY A 163 -15.67 -19.07 23.47
C GLY A 163 -14.62 -20.14 23.18
N SER A 164 -14.81 -21.37 23.66
CA SER A 164 -13.92 -22.51 23.36
C SER A 164 -13.94 -22.92 21.88
N LYS A 165 -15.08 -22.73 21.22
CA LYS A 165 -15.26 -22.90 19.76
C LYS A 165 -15.83 -21.60 19.20
N ASN A 166 -15.30 -21.15 18.10
CA ASN A 166 -15.65 -19.87 17.51
C ASN A 166 -15.87 -20.01 16.02
N LEU A 167 -16.85 -19.26 15.52
CA LEU A 167 -17.10 -19.06 14.10
C LEU A 167 -16.74 -17.62 13.73
N LEU A 168 -15.69 -17.47 12.92
CA LEU A 168 -15.33 -16.20 12.30
C LEU A 168 -15.98 -16.14 10.92
N GLN A 169 -16.72 -15.07 10.66
CA GLN A 169 -17.28 -14.78 9.34
C GLN A 169 -16.86 -13.39 8.88
N ILE A 170 -16.49 -13.28 7.61
CA ILE A 170 -16.08 -12.03 6.98
C ILE A 170 -16.87 -11.87 5.69
N CYS A 171 -17.67 -10.81 5.61
CA CYS A 171 -18.32 -10.42 4.37
C CYS A 171 -17.43 -9.40 3.66
N VAL A 172 -16.97 -9.74 2.47
CA VAL A 172 -16.11 -8.87 1.64
C VAL A 172 -16.86 -8.48 0.38
N ASN A 173 -16.91 -7.17 0.08
CA ASN A 173 -17.53 -6.65 -1.14
C ASN A 173 -16.50 -5.83 -1.92
N ASN A 174 -16.17 -6.24 -3.16
CA ASN A 174 -15.21 -5.52 -4.00
C ASN A 174 -15.85 -4.48 -4.94
N THR A 175 -17.14 -4.19 -4.78
CA THR A 175 -17.79 -3.11 -5.55
C THR A 175 -17.24 -1.75 -5.13
N ARG A 176 -16.69 -1.02 -6.08
CA ARG A 176 -16.15 0.33 -5.84
C ARG A 176 -17.26 1.36 -6.01
N THR A 177 -17.39 2.25 -5.03
CA THR A 177 -18.41 3.30 -4.95
C THR A 177 -17.82 4.68 -5.24
N LEU A 178 -18.68 5.68 -5.42
CA LEU A 178 -18.26 7.04 -5.75
C LEU A 178 -17.65 7.79 -4.55
N ASP A 179 -17.99 7.38 -3.34
CA ASP A 179 -17.60 8.00 -2.07
C ASP A 179 -16.37 7.33 -1.43
N ARG A 180 -15.53 6.66 -2.24
CA ARG A 180 -14.33 5.92 -1.80
C ARG A 180 -13.15 6.13 -2.74
N ALA A 181 -11.96 5.77 -2.30
CA ALA A 181 -10.73 5.71 -3.08
C ALA A 181 -10.18 4.25 -3.12
N PRO A 182 -9.97 3.68 -4.32
CA PRO A 182 -10.20 4.24 -5.65
C PRO A 182 -11.66 4.15 -6.09
N MET A 183 -12.04 4.93 -7.09
CA MET A 183 -13.32 4.75 -7.80
C MET A 183 -13.21 3.65 -8.86
N ARG A 184 -14.34 3.40 -9.58
CA ARG A 184 -14.42 2.36 -10.62
C ARG A 184 -13.39 2.49 -11.74
N ASN A 185 -13.01 3.70 -12.08
CA ASN A 185 -12.20 4.00 -13.25
C ASN A 185 -10.70 3.86 -12.94
N THR A 186 -10.21 2.64 -12.90
CA THR A 186 -8.79 2.31 -12.67
C THR A 186 -8.20 1.51 -13.83
N ASP A 187 -6.89 1.55 -14.04
CA ASP A 187 -6.18 0.78 -15.06
C ASP A 187 -5.49 -0.46 -14.46
N TRP A 188 -6.17 -1.13 -13.54
CA TRP A 188 -5.77 -2.45 -13.02
C TRP A 188 -6.98 -3.31 -12.74
N PHE A 189 -6.76 -4.63 -12.59
CA PHE A 189 -7.82 -5.58 -12.31
C PHE A 189 -8.33 -5.45 -10.87
N ASN A 190 -9.64 -5.44 -10.68
CA ASN A 190 -10.29 -5.32 -9.38
C ASN A 190 -10.44 -6.70 -8.72
N TYR A 191 -9.34 -7.25 -8.22
CA TYR A 191 -9.37 -8.50 -7.51
C TYR A 191 -10.14 -8.37 -6.19
N GLY A 192 -11.10 -9.27 -5.97
CA GLY A 192 -11.82 -9.37 -4.70
C GLY A 192 -11.28 -10.49 -3.83
N GLY A 193 -11.50 -10.37 -2.53
CA GLY A 193 -11.16 -11.41 -1.56
C GLY A 193 -10.26 -10.95 -0.42
N ILE A 194 -9.91 -11.92 0.42
CA ILE A 194 -8.92 -11.79 1.49
C ILE A 194 -7.61 -12.31 0.91
N TYR A 195 -6.75 -11.42 0.47
CA TYR A 195 -5.55 -11.80 -0.28
C TYR A 195 -4.23 -11.58 0.46
N ARG A 196 -4.31 -11.21 1.75
CA ARG A 196 -3.20 -11.25 2.72
C ARG A 196 -3.61 -12.00 3.98
N ASP A 197 -2.67 -12.24 4.84
CA ASP A 197 -2.82 -13.10 6.02
C ASP A 197 -3.96 -12.68 6.95
N VAL A 198 -4.56 -13.69 7.59
CA VAL A 198 -5.52 -13.54 8.69
C VAL A 198 -4.91 -14.19 9.93
N GLU A 199 -4.75 -13.41 10.99
CA GLU A 199 -3.95 -13.79 12.15
C GLU A 199 -4.61 -13.37 13.45
N LEU A 200 -4.39 -14.16 14.51
CA LEU A 200 -4.73 -13.82 15.88
C LEU A 200 -3.47 -13.48 16.66
N TYR A 201 -3.49 -12.34 17.33
CA TYR A 201 -2.44 -11.92 18.26
C TYR A 201 -2.97 -11.98 19.68
N ARG A 202 -2.23 -12.66 20.56
CA ARG A 202 -2.52 -12.78 21.99
C ARG A 202 -1.62 -11.83 22.73
N LEU A 203 -2.20 -10.81 23.35
CA LEU A 203 -1.47 -9.74 24.01
C LEU A 203 -1.78 -9.71 25.50
N ARG A 204 -0.88 -9.11 26.25
CA ARG A 204 -1.07 -8.84 27.68
C ARG A 204 -2.20 -7.81 27.90
N PRO A 205 -2.77 -7.71 29.12
CA PRO A 205 -3.74 -6.65 29.43
C PRO A 205 -3.23 -5.24 29.11
N SER A 206 -1.93 -5.03 29.34
CA SER A 206 -1.22 -3.80 28.95
C SER A 206 -0.09 -4.16 28.01
N PHE A 207 -0.02 -3.47 26.88
CA PHE A 207 0.95 -3.79 25.80
C PHE A 207 1.36 -2.54 25.02
N ILE A 208 2.47 -2.65 24.29
CA ILE A 208 2.93 -1.61 23.35
C ILE A 208 2.10 -1.71 22.09
N LYS A 209 1.26 -0.70 21.87
CA LYS A 209 0.36 -0.62 20.74
C LYS A 209 1.05 -0.15 19.46
N GLN A 210 1.95 0.85 19.58
CA GLN A 210 2.75 1.37 18.48
C GLN A 210 4.15 1.75 19.00
N CYS A 211 5.15 1.58 18.16
CA CYS A 211 6.53 1.99 18.44
C CYS A 211 7.17 2.53 17.16
N ARG A 212 7.55 3.80 17.19
CA ARG A 212 8.20 4.51 16.08
C ARG A 212 9.60 4.89 16.51
N VAL A 213 10.62 4.47 15.76
CA VAL A 213 12.02 4.79 16.07
C VAL A 213 12.68 5.32 14.81
N TYR A 214 13.21 6.53 14.88
CA TYR A 214 13.77 7.20 13.70
C TYR A 214 14.90 8.15 14.05
N LEU A 215 15.73 8.45 13.05
CA LEU A 215 16.74 9.49 13.14
C LEU A 215 16.08 10.85 12.95
N VAL A 216 16.31 11.78 13.89
CA VAL A 216 15.77 13.14 13.78
C VAL A 216 16.39 13.85 12.57
N PRO A 217 15.56 14.44 11.68
CA PRO A 217 16.05 15.07 10.45
C PRO A 217 16.66 16.46 10.71
N ASP A 218 17.88 16.52 11.27
CA ASP A 218 18.56 17.75 11.67
C ASP A 218 19.95 17.96 11.06
N ASN A 219 20.37 17.10 10.11
CA ASN A 219 21.70 17.07 9.47
C ASN A 219 22.89 16.71 10.40
N ASN A 220 22.67 16.45 11.70
CA ASN A 220 23.76 16.07 12.60
C ASN A 220 23.93 14.56 12.73
N TYR A 221 22.90 13.77 12.34
CA TYR A 221 22.87 12.29 12.37
C TYR A 221 23.21 11.69 13.74
N ASN A 222 22.92 12.39 14.82
CA ASN A 222 23.33 12.02 16.18
C ASN A 222 22.18 11.98 17.18
N GLN A 223 20.93 12.12 16.73
CA GLN A 223 19.77 12.11 17.60
C GLN A 223 18.74 11.10 17.09
N ILE A 224 18.47 10.08 17.89
CA ILE A 224 17.41 9.09 17.64
C ILE A 224 16.21 9.47 18.51
N GLN A 225 15.02 9.44 17.93
CA GLN A 225 13.74 9.63 18.59
C GLN A 225 12.97 8.32 18.60
N ALA A 226 12.41 7.96 19.76
CA ALA A 226 11.43 6.89 19.89
C ALA A 226 10.12 7.44 20.43
N GLU A 227 9.02 7.16 19.75
CA GLU A 227 7.65 7.47 20.14
C GLU A 227 6.89 6.17 20.34
N ILE A 228 6.36 5.97 21.54
CA ILE A 228 5.73 4.70 21.92
C ILE A 228 4.34 5.00 22.45
N GLU A 229 3.34 4.31 21.91
CA GLU A 229 1.96 4.30 22.39
C GLU A 229 1.69 2.95 23.03
N VAL A 230 1.11 2.95 24.23
CA VAL A 230 0.69 1.76 24.96
C VAL A 230 -0.83 1.71 25.08
N ASP A 231 -1.37 0.51 25.23
CA ASP A 231 -2.78 0.26 25.46
C ASP A 231 -2.94 -0.56 26.75
N GLY A 232 -4.06 -0.37 27.47
CA GLY A 232 -4.33 -1.03 28.74
C GLY A 232 -3.58 -0.45 29.95
N GLY A 233 -2.84 0.66 29.76
CA GLY A 233 -2.14 1.36 30.84
C GLY A 233 -1.89 2.81 30.47
N GLU A 234 -2.06 3.73 31.43
CA GLU A 234 -1.87 5.18 31.21
C GLU A 234 -0.56 5.71 31.77
N THR A 235 0.08 4.95 32.68
CA THR A 235 1.30 5.34 33.37
C THR A 235 2.28 4.17 33.45
N GLY A 236 3.54 4.45 33.78
CA GLY A 236 4.60 3.46 33.94
C GLY A 236 5.88 3.88 33.23
N GLU A 237 6.73 2.92 32.96
CA GLU A 237 8.01 3.14 32.28
C GLU A 237 8.13 2.20 31.08
N VAL A 238 8.53 2.74 29.94
CA VAL A 238 8.97 1.96 28.78
C VAL A 238 10.49 1.92 28.78
N LYS A 239 11.06 0.73 28.63
CA LYS A 239 12.48 0.51 28.40
C LYS A 239 12.71 0.32 26.90
N LEU A 240 13.63 1.08 26.31
CA LEU A 240 14.11 0.94 24.94
C LEU A 240 15.57 0.47 24.94
N GLU A 241 15.89 -0.51 24.10
CA GLU A 241 17.23 -1.07 24.00
C GLU A 241 17.66 -1.19 22.54
N ILE A 242 18.89 -0.75 22.21
CA ILE A 242 19.56 -0.94 20.91
C ILE A 242 20.93 -1.54 21.19
N PRO A 243 21.04 -2.89 21.22
CA PRO A 243 22.24 -3.59 21.67
C PRO A 243 23.50 -3.24 20.89
N GLU A 244 23.38 -3.11 19.56
CA GLU A 244 24.53 -2.84 18.70
C GLU A 244 25.11 -1.43 18.88
N LEU A 245 24.36 -0.54 19.52
CA LEU A 245 24.83 0.79 19.95
C LEU A 245 25.19 0.83 21.43
N GLY A 246 25.01 -0.28 22.17
CA GLY A 246 25.20 -0.33 23.61
C GLY A 246 24.24 0.55 24.39
N LEU A 247 23.04 0.80 23.87
CA LEU A 247 22.09 1.76 24.42
C LEU A 247 20.95 1.06 25.16
N VAL A 248 20.66 1.58 26.35
CA VAL A 248 19.45 1.27 27.12
C VAL A 248 18.92 2.59 27.68
N GLN A 249 17.69 2.93 27.38
CA GLN A 249 17.04 4.15 27.81
C GLN A 249 15.63 3.85 28.30
N CYS A 250 15.18 4.64 29.29
CA CYS A 250 13.83 4.54 29.81
C CYS A 250 13.07 5.84 29.57
N GLY A 251 11.77 5.71 29.32
CA GLY A 251 10.84 6.83 29.19
C GLY A 251 9.59 6.64 30.02
N SER A 252 9.14 7.69 30.66
CA SER A 252 7.90 7.67 31.44
C SER A 252 6.69 7.68 30.50
N VAL A 253 5.75 6.79 30.76
CA VAL A 253 4.44 6.78 30.10
C VAL A 253 3.52 7.79 30.79
N THR A 254 2.94 8.68 30.00
CA THR A 254 1.93 9.65 30.46
C THR A 254 0.79 9.62 29.43
N GLU A 255 -0.43 9.43 29.93
CA GLU A 255 -1.63 9.32 29.05
C GLU A 255 -1.44 8.29 27.92
N GLY A 256 -0.85 7.13 28.24
CA GLY A 256 -0.61 6.06 27.28
C GLY A 256 0.52 6.31 26.26
N LYS A 257 1.35 7.34 26.43
CA LYS A 257 2.42 7.70 25.50
C LYS A 257 3.75 7.91 26.20
N ALA A 258 4.82 7.50 25.55
CA ALA A 258 6.19 7.80 25.96
C ALA A 258 7.00 8.36 24.78
N SER A 259 7.91 9.28 25.08
CA SER A 259 8.83 9.88 24.11
C SER A 259 10.24 9.80 24.68
N ILE A 260 11.17 9.19 23.93
CA ILE A 260 12.55 8.98 24.35
C ILE A 260 13.47 9.57 23.29
N THR A 261 14.31 10.52 23.70
CA THR A 261 15.35 11.11 22.85
C THR A 261 16.71 10.56 23.24
N ILE A 262 17.46 10.03 22.29
CA ILE A 262 18.73 9.35 22.50
C ILE A 262 19.82 10.06 21.68
N GLN A 263 20.92 10.43 22.35
CA GLN A 263 22.11 10.92 21.66
C GLN A 263 22.99 9.74 21.26
N ALA A 264 23.05 9.45 19.94
CA ALA A 264 23.84 8.38 19.37
C ALA A 264 24.12 8.66 17.90
N THR A 265 25.26 8.19 17.41
CA THR A 265 25.64 8.30 15.98
C THR A 265 25.60 6.91 15.36
N PRO A 266 24.45 6.46 14.84
CA PRO A 266 24.37 5.16 14.20
C PRO A 266 25.07 5.16 12.84
N GLU A 267 25.50 3.98 12.41
CA GLU A 267 25.86 3.76 11.00
C GLU A 267 24.60 3.85 10.14
N LEU A 268 24.65 4.69 9.11
CA LEU A 268 23.45 5.03 8.34
C LEU A 268 23.10 3.94 7.33
N TRP A 269 21.82 3.61 7.23
CA TRP A 269 21.27 2.76 6.18
C TRP A 269 21.40 3.46 4.82
N SER A 270 21.84 2.73 3.81
CA SER A 270 21.86 3.18 2.41
C SER A 270 21.66 2.01 1.45
N PRO A 271 21.32 2.27 0.16
CA PRO A 271 21.22 1.22 -0.86
C PRO A 271 22.47 0.36 -1.01
N GLU A 272 23.64 0.92 -0.81
CA GLU A 272 24.93 0.21 -0.88
C GLU A 272 25.28 -0.50 0.43
N HIS A 273 24.73 -0.02 1.55
CA HIS A 273 24.98 -0.55 2.89
C HIS A 273 23.68 -0.53 3.71
N PRO A 274 22.80 -1.53 3.52
CA PRO A 274 21.49 -1.59 4.15
C PRO A 274 21.57 -2.05 5.62
N ARG A 275 22.21 -1.23 6.47
CA ARG A 275 22.39 -1.50 7.89
C ARG A 275 21.09 -1.37 8.66
N LEU A 276 20.65 -2.46 9.29
CA LEU A 276 19.51 -2.50 10.22
C LEU A 276 20.01 -2.80 11.63
N TYR A 277 19.39 -2.16 12.61
CA TYR A 277 19.63 -2.35 14.04
C TYR A 277 18.46 -3.10 14.66
N GLN A 278 18.74 -4.01 15.57
CA GLN A 278 17.71 -4.58 16.43
C GLN A 278 17.32 -3.55 17.51
N VAL A 279 16.04 -3.31 17.63
CA VAL A 279 15.47 -2.43 18.67
C VAL A 279 14.46 -3.23 19.47
N PHE A 280 14.59 -3.18 20.79
CA PHE A 280 13.64 -3.80 21.70
C PHE A 280 12.95 -2.71 22.50
N ALA A 281 11.63 -2.82 22.66
CA ALA A 281 10.88 -2.02 23.60
C ALA A 281 10.11 -2.91 24.55
N GLU A 282 10.08 -2.53 25.84
CA GLU A 282 9.42 -3.32 26.89
C GLU A 282 8.54 -2.41 27.75
N TYR A 283 7.30 -2.85 28.01
CA TYR A 283 6.34 -2.18 28.88
C TYR A 283 5.52 -3.22 29.66
N LEU A 284 5.60 -3.18 31.01
CA LEU A 284 4.86 -4.09 31.92
C LEU A 284 4.95 -5.57 31.52
N GLY A 285 6.15 -5.99 31.04
CA GLY A 285 6.43 -7.36 30.61
C GLY A 285 5.95 -7.68 29.18
N ASP A 286 5.31 -6.76 28.47
CA ASP A 286 5.15 -6.87 27.01
C ASP A 286 6.43 -6.39 26.34
N ARG A 287 7.04 -7.25 25.51
CA ARG A 287 8.29 -6.96 24.78
C ARG A 287 8.08 -7.12 23.29
N ILE A 288 8.46 -6.10 22.54
CA ILE A 288 8.48 -6.11 21.09
C ILE A 288 9.91 -6.01 20.57
N GLU A 289 10.10 -6.53 19.37
CA GLU A 289 11.34 -6.46 18.61
C GLU A 289 11.06 -5.90 17.23
N LEU A 290 11.85 -4.92 16.79
CA LEU A 290 11.78 -4.35 15.46
C LEU A 290 13.18 -4.14 14.88
N LYS A 291 13.29 -4.13 13.55
CA LYS A 291 14.52 -3.81 12.82
C LYS A 291 14.39 -2.39 12.26
N VAL A 292 15.36 -1.53 12.57
CA VAL A 292 15.34 -0.12 12.15
C VAL A 292 16.63 0.25 11.44
N GLY A 293 16.51 0.83 10.26
CA GLY A 293 17.62 1.49 9.56
C GLY A 293 17.55 3.00 9.74
N PHE A 294 18.62 3.60 10.24
CA PHE A 294 18.70 5.04 10.43
C PHE A 294 19.20 5.72 9.17
N ARG A 295 18.45 6.68 8.65
CA ARG A 295 18.81 7.43 7.45
C ARG A 295 18.15 8.80 7.45
N GLN A 296 18.63 9.69 6.58
CA GLN A 296 18.00 10.99 6.34
C GLN A 296 17.81 11.21 4.84
N ILE A 297 16.67 11.76 4.46
CA ILE A 297 16.41 12.25 3.11
C ILE A 297 15.88 13.68 3.18
N LEU A 298 16.43 14.55 2.32
CA LEU A 298 16.08 15.96 2.28
C LEU A 298 16.04 16.43 0.83
N VAL A 299 15.32 17.52 0.60
CA VAL A 299 15.37 18.29 -0.64
C VAL A 299 16.12 19.60 -0.39
N GLN A 300 17.11 19.91 -1.22
CA GLN A 300 17.82 21.18 -1.24
C GLN A 300 17.79 21.80 -2.63
N GLY A 301 16.92 22.80 -2.82
CA GLY A 301 16.64 23.34 -4.14
C GLY A 301 16.07 22.27 -5.07
N ARG A 302 16.79 21.94 -6.14
CA ARG A 302 16.41 20.90 -7.11
C ARG A 302 17.08 19.55 -6.87
N GLU A 303 17.82 19.39 -5.78
CA GLU A 303 18.58 18.19 -5.47
C GLU A 303 17.91 17.36 -4.39
N ILE A 304 17.98 16.04 -4.53
CA ILE A 304 17.62 15.08 -3.48
C ILE A 304 18.91 14.68 -2.77
N LEU A 305 18.94 14.89 -1.46
CA LEU A 305 20.06 14.50 -0.61
C LEU A 305 19.68 13.30 0.24
N PHE A 306 20.44 12.22 0.11
CA PHE A 306 20.32 11.03 0.94
C PHE A 306 21.57 10.90 1.81
N ASN A 307 21.39 10.93 3.13
CA ASN A 307 22.49 10.98 4.09
C ASN A 307 23.51 12.10 3.75
N GLY A 308 23.00 13.28 3.38
CA GLY A 308 23.82 14.44 3.03
C GLY A 308 24.49 14.39 1.66
N LYS A 309 24.28 13.35 0.86
CA LYS A 309 24.87 13.19 -0.46
C LYS A 309 23.80 13.25 -1.55
N LYS A 310 24.12 13.92 -2.67
CA LYS A 310 23.24 13.93 -3.83
C LYS A 310 23.05 12.51 -4.37
N ILE A 311 21.81 12.16 -4.67
CA ILE A 311 21.43 10.87 -5.21
C ILE A 311 20.51 11.04 -6.43
N PHE A 312 20.68 10.16 -7.43
CA PHE A 312 19.74 10.00 -8.52
C PHE A 312 18.89 8.74 -8.29
N LEU A 313 17.57 8.88 -8.30
CA LEU A 313 16.65 7.77 -8.08
C LEU A 313 16.48 6.96 -9.37
N ARG A 314 17.20 5.83 -9.47
CA ARG A 314 17.18 4.88 -10.59
C ARG A 314 16.12 3.83 -10.31
N GLY A 315 14.89 4.07 -10.75
CA GLY A 315 13.76 3.24 -10.35
C GLY A 315 12.96 2.66 -11.49
N VAL A 316 11.90 1.97 -11.10
CA VAL A 316 10.87 1.45 -11.98
C VAL A 316 9.56 1.39 -11.20
N SER A 317 8.43 1.67 -11.87
CA SER A 317 7.09 1.48 -11.27
C SER A 317 6.71 -0.01 -11.29
N VAL A 318 5.93 -0.43 -10.30
CA VAL A 318 5.46 -1.82 -10.19
C VAL A 318 4.00 -1.85 -9.77
N HIS A 319 3.23 -2.80 -10.30
CA HIS A 319 1.95 -3.23 -9.77
C HIS A 319 2.11 -4.50 -8.91
N GLU A 320 1.24 -4.66 -7.93
CA GLU A 320 1.07 -5.92 -7.21
C GLU A 320 0.08 -6.77 -7.99
N ASP A 321 0.59 -7.46 -9.01
CA ASP A 321 -0.19 -8.32 -9.90
C ASP A 321 0.62 -9.55 -10.31
N ASP A 322 -0.06 -10.70 -10.32
CA ASP A 322 0.46 -11.96 -10.83
C ASP A 322 -0.62 -12.68 -11.62
N VAL A 323 -0.25 -13.32 -12.73
CA VAL A 323 -1.20 -13.99 -13.61
C VAL A 323 -1.94 -15.15 -12.94
N ASN A 324 -1.35 -15.78 -11.93
CA ASN A 324 -1.90 -16.93 -11.23
C ASN A 324 -2.40 -16.61 -9.81
N LEU A 325 -1.85 -15.58 -9.17
CA LEU A 325 -2.09 -15.25 -7.77
C LEU A 325 -2.87 -13.94 -7.58
N GLY A 326 -3.02 -13.13 -8.65
CA GLY A 326 -3.64 -11.81 -8.57
C GLY A 326 -2.83 -10.87 -7.69
N LYS A 327 -3.44 -10.32 -6.65
CA LYS A 327 -2.77 -9.46 -5.66
C LYS A 327 -2.07 -10.22 -4.53
N MET A 328 -2.26 -11.52 -4.44
CA MET A 328 -1.49 -12.32 -3.50
C MET A 328 -0.03 -12.38 -3.96
N VAL A 329 0.89 -12.17 -3.05
CA VAL A 329 2.33 -12.23 -3.31
C VAL A 329 2.97 -13.31 -2.45
N THR A 330 4.08 -13.87 -2.94
CA THR A 330 4.94 -14.76 -2.17
C THR A 330 6.30 -14.09 -1.93
N GLU A 331 6.99 -14.47 -0.89
CA GLU A 331 8.35 -13.97 -0.63
C GLU A 331 9.29 -14.24 -1.81
N GLU A 332 9.18 -15.42 -2.45
CA GLU A 332 9.99 -15.79 -3.62
C GLU A 332 9.75 -14.83 -4.80
N ASP A 333 8.48 -14.50 -5.10
CA ASP A 333 8.14 -13.56 -6.18
C ASP A 333 8.66 -12.15 -5.88
N LEU A 334 8.57 -11.73 -4.62
CA LEU A 334 9.09 -10.43 -4.21
C LEU A 334 10.62 -10.38 -4.32
N ARG A 335 11.35 -11.39 -3.82
CA ARG A 335 12.81 -11.45 -3.93
C ARG A 335 13.27 -11.44 -5.39
N ARG A 336 12.60 -12.18 -6.29
CA ARG A 336 12.83 -12.14 -7.73
C ARG A 336 12.60 -10.74 -8.32
N ARG A 337 11.58 -10.01 -7.86
CA ARG A 337 11.35 -8.61 -8.25
C ARG A 337 12.52 -7.73 -7.89
N PHE A 338 13.04 -7.83 -6.68
CA PHE A 338 14.21 -7.08 -6.23
C PHE A 338 15.48 -7.45 -7.00
N GLU A 339 15.66 -8.73 -7.34
CA GLU A 339 16.78 -9.17 -8.20
C GLU A 339 16.72 -8.50 -9.57
N HIS A 340 15.56 -8.45 -10.22
CA HIS A 340 15.39 -7.76 -11.50
C HIS A 340 15.69 -6.26 -11.40
N ILE A 341 15.29 -5.60 -10.31
CA ILE A 341 15.59 -4.18 -10.08
C ILE A 341 17.10 -3.97 -9.89
N LYS A 342 17.75 -4.82 -9.14
CA LYS A 342 19.22 -4.81 -8.96
C LYS A 342 19.96 -5.07 -10.27
N GLU A 343 19.50 -6.02 -11.06
CA GLU A 343 20.03 -6.32 -12.40
C GLU A 343 19.87 -5.12 -13.33
N LEU A 344 18.73 -4.42 -13.26
CA LEU A 344 18.50 -3.17 -13.99
C LEU A 344 19.50 -2.05 -13.60
N GLY A 345 20.22 -2.19 -12.50
CA GLY A 345 21.06 -1.14 -11.92
C GLY A 345 20.27 -0.15 -11.05
N GLY A 346 19.08 -0.51 -10.65
CA GLY A 346 18.16 0.29 -9.85
C GLY A 346 18.55 0.37 -8.37
N ASN A 347 18.11 1.45 -7.73
CA ASN A 347 18.15 1.69 -6.29
C ASN A 347 16.79 2.13 -5.73
N PHE A 348 15.75 2.15 -6.56
CA PHE A 348 14.47 2.77 -6.24
C PHE A 348 13.30 2.01 -6.89
N MET A 349 12.14 2.00 -6.26
CA MET A 349 10.91 1.39 -6.79
C MET A 349 9.71 2.23 -6.39
N ARG A 350 8.81 2.52 -7.36
CA ARG A 350 7.52 3.13 -7.08
C ARG A 350 6.44 2.05 -7.00
N LEU A 351 5.79 1.95 -5.84
CA LEU A 351 4.72 1.00 -5.57
C LEU A 351 3.38 1.61 -6.01
N ALA A 352 3.07 1.46 -7.28
CA ALA A 352 1.88 2.03 -7.88
C ALA A 352 0.68 1.09 -7.73
N HIS A 353 -0.52 1.57 -7.53
CA HIS A 353 -1.00 2.93 -7.15
C HIS A 353 -1.69 2.88 -5.80
N TYR A 354 -1.38 1.88 -4.99
CA TYR A 354 -2.01 1.50 -3.73
C TYR A 354 -0.96 0.86 -2.80
N PRO A 355 -1.23 0.76 -1.50
CA PRO A 355 -0.32 0.10 -0.56
C PRO A 355 -0.06 -1.36 -0.95
N HIS A 356 1.20 -1.70 -1.22
CA HIS A 356 1.64 -3.07 -1.47
C HIS A 356 1.77 -3.87 -0.16
N SER A 357 2.05 -5.18 -0.25
CA SER A 357 2.31 -6.02 0.92
C SER A 357 3.45 -5.45 1.76
N GLU A 358 3.34 -5.58 3.08
CA GLU A 358 4.38 -5.20 4.05
C GLU A 358 5.71 -5.91 3.79
N TRP A 359 5.68 -7.14 3.27
CA TRP A 359 6.90 -7.87 2.89
C TRP A 359 7.73 -7.12 1.85
N VAL A 360 7.11 -6.25 1.04
CA VAL A 360 7.85 -5.43 0.05
C VAL A 360 8.78 -4.46 0.76
N SER A 361 8.30 -3.72 1.76
CA SER A 361 9.12 -2.76 2.50
C SER A 361 10.13 -3.44 3.42
N GLU A 362 9.79 -4.60 4.00
CA GLU A 362 10.72 -5.43 4.79
C GLU A 362 11.90 -5.93 3.95
N ILE A 363 11.62 -6.55 2.80
CA ILE A 363 12.67 -7.03 1.89
C ILE A 363 13.48 -5.85 1.32
N ALA A 364 12.82 -4.72 1.02
CA ALA A 364 13.49 -3.52 0.55
C ALA A 364 14.52 -2.98 1.56
N ASP A 365 14.17 -3.01 2.85
CA ASP A 365 15.08 -2.66 3.95
C ASP A 365 16.33 -3.55 3.97
N GLU A 366 16.14 -4.87 3.77
CA GLU A 366 17.22 -5.85 3.76
C GLU A 366 18.13 -5.74 2.54
N VAL A 367 17.54 -5.50 1.36
CA VAL A 367 18.29 -5.52 0.10
C VAL A 367 18.79 -4.14 -0.34
N GLY A 368 18.38 -3.07 0.32
CA GLY A 368 18.80 -1.70 -0.01
C GLY A 368 18.16 -1.17 -1.30
N ILE A 369 16.83 -1.20 -1.39
CA ILE A 369 16.05 -0.54 -2.44
C ILE A 369 15.14 0.48 -1.80
N MET A 370 15.24 1.74 -2.20
CA MET A 370 14.36 2.81 -1.72
C MET A 370 12.97 2.70 -2.34
N LEU A 371 11.95 3.14 -1.60
CA LEU A 371 10.55 3.01 -2.00
C LEU A 371 9.83 4.37 -2.04
N TRP A 372 8.96 4.49 -3.03
CA TRP A 372 7.87 5.45 -3.11
C TRP A 372 6.58 4.66 -2.90
N GLU A 373 5.89 4.92 -1.81
CA GLU A 373 4.59 4.33 -1.50
C GLU A 373 3.46 5.32 -1.74
N GLU A 374 2.32 4.83 -2.22
CA GLU A 374 1.19 5.71 -2.54
C GLU A 374 -0.16 5.10 -2.18
N ILE A 375 -1.15 5.97 -2.02
CA ILE A 375 -2.55 5.62 -1.79
C ILE A 375 -3.35 5.76 -3.09
N PRO A 376 -4.47 5.01 -3.25
CA PRO A 376 -5.18 4.91 -4.52
C PRO A 376 -6.08 6.12 -4.84
N VAL A 377 -5.62 7.33 -4.56
CA VAL A 377 -6.21 8.57 -5.06
C VAL A 377 -5.82 8.73 -6.52
N TYR A 378 -6.53 8.00 -7.38
CA TYR A 378 -6.15 7.74 -8.76
C TYR A 378 -7.14 8.38 -9.73
N TRP A 379 -6.63 9.15 -10.71
CA TRP A 379 -7.38 9.86 -11.75
C TRP A 379 -8.48 10.76 -11.17
N ALA A 380 -9.74 10.37 -11.33
CA ALA A 380 -10.89 11.12 -10.85
C ALA A 380 -11.59 10.36 -9.72
N ILE A 381 -11.69 11.01 -8.56
CA ILE A 381 -12.53 10.59 -7.44
C ILE A 381 -13.45 11.77 -7.06
N ASP A 382 -14.38 11.57 -6.14
CA ASP A 382 -15.22 12.66 -5.65
C ASP A 382 -14.46 13.51 -4.63
N PHE A 383 -13.72 14.50 -5.13
CA PHE A 383 -12.91 15.41 -4.32
C PHE A 383 -13.71 16.37 -3.43
N GLU A 384 -15.01 16.50 -3.63
CA GLU A 384 -15.90 17.36 -2.83
C GLU A 384 -16.54 16.58 -1.67
N ASN A 385 -16.53 15.25 -1.73
CA ASN A 385 -17.17 14.40 -0.74
C ASN A 385 -16.29 14.18 0.50
N ALA A 386 -16.84 14.49 1.67
CA ALA A 386 -16.13 14.33 2.95
C ALA A 386 -15.79 12.86 3.25
N ALA A 387 -16.68 11.90 2.95
CA ALA A 387 -16.44 10.49 3.16
C ALA A 387 -15.31 9.95 2.29
N THR A 388 -15.18 10.43 1.03
CA THR A 388 -14.04 10.12 0.17
C THR A 388 -12.72 10.63 0.75
N TYR A 389 -12.74 11.84 1.34
CA TYR A 389 -11.55 12.38 2.01
C TYR A 389 -11.16 11.56 3.24
N GLU A 390 -12.13 11.23 4.10
CA GLU A 390 -11.91 10.44 5.31
C GLU A 390 -11.35 9.05 4.97
N ASP A 391 -11.88 8.40 3.93
CA ASP A 391 -11.39 7.12 3.42
C ASP A 391 -9.94 7.23 2.92
N ALA A 392 -9.63 8.20 2.06
CA ALA A 392 -8.29 8.42 1.54
C ALA A 392 -7.28 8.77 2.65
N GLN A 393 -7.70 9.61 3.62
CA GLN A 393 -6.87 9.97 4.76
C GLN A 393 -6.60 8.76 5.66
N ASN A 394 -7.62 7.91 5.91
CA ASN A 394 -7.45 6.72 6.70
C ASN A 394 -6.47 5.74 6.04
N GLN A 395 -6.60 5.47 4.74
CA GLN A 395 -5.66 4.62 4.00
C GLN A 395 -4.22 5.16 4.07
N LEU A 396 -4.04 6.49 4.00
CA LEU A 396 -2.73 7.12 4.16
C LEU A 396 -2.16 6.91 5.57
N LEU A 397 -2.99 7.07 6.59
CA LEU A 397 -2.56 6.90 7.99
C LEU A 397 -2.30 5.44 8.33
N GLU A 398 -3.05 4.49 7.79
CA GLU A 398 -2.79 3.05 7.92
C GLU A 398 -1.45 2.68 7.28
N LEU A 399 -1.20 3.16 6.05
CA LEU A 399 0.06 2.95 5.34
C LEU A 399 1.25 3.52 6.14
N ILE A 400 1.18 4.77 6.57
CA ILE A 400 2.25 5.39 7.37
C ILE A 400 2.42 4.66 8.70
N THR A 401 1.34 4.25 9.37
CA THR A 401 1.43 3.54 10.66
C THR A 401 2.12 2.20 10.51
N ARG A 402 1.80 1.44 9.45
CA ARG A 402 2.41 0.15 9.15
C ARG A 402 3.91 0.27 8.84
N ASP A 403 4.28 1.21 7.97
CA ASP A 403 5.62 1.27 7.38
C ASP A 403 6.50 2.39 7.95
N PHE A 404 6.11 3.02 9.06
CA PHE A 404 6.87 4.13 9.67
C PHE A 404 8.33 3.76 9.94
N ASN A 405 8.61 2.56 10.43
CA ASN A 405 9.96 2.12 10.79
C ASN A 405 10.80 1.62 9.60
N ARG A 406 10.22 1.58 8.38
CA ARG A 406 10.92 1.08 7.19
C ARG A 406 11.92 2.10 6.65
N ALA A 407 13.21 1.79 6.71
CA ALA A 407 14.28 2.67 6.24
C ALA A 407 14.20 2.92 4.73
N SER A 408 13.77 1.91 3.98
CA SER A 408 13.61 1.93 2.51
C SER A 408 12.56 2.92 2.04
N VAL A 409 11.48 3.12 2.80
CA VAL A 409 10.42 4.06 2.43
C VAL A 409 10.94 5.49 2.56
N ILE A 410 11.01 6.23 1.45
CA ILE A 410 11.54 7.59 1.41
C ILE A 410 10.54 8.64 0.94
N ILE A 411 9.45 8.20 0.28
CA ILE A 411 8.40 9.08 -0.27
C ILE A 411 7.03 8.51 0.06
N TRP A 412 6.17 9.36 0.64
CA TRP A 412 4.72 9.16 0.71
C TRP A 412 4.04 9.91 -0.43
N SER A 413 3.23 9.24 -1.23
CA SER A 413 2.52 9.83 -2.35
C SER A 413 1.02 9.90 -2.10
N VAL A 414 0.44 11.05 -2.40
CA VAL A 414 -0.96 11.34 -2.10
C VAL A 414 -1.89 11.21 -3.33
N GLY A 415 -1.37 10.77 -4.48
CA GLY A 415 -2.21 10.45 -5.62
C GLY A 415 -1.50 10.44 -6.97
N ASN A 416 -2.29 10.09 -8.01
CA ASN A 416 -1.81 9.87 -9.37
C ASN A 416 -2.76 10.47 -10.42
N GLU A 417 -2.21 11.32 -11.32
CA GLU A 417 -2.85 11.84 -12.54
C GLU A 417 -4.23 12.49 -12.31
N ASN A 418 -4.37 13.20 -11.23
CA ASN A 418 -5.59 13.91 -10.91
C ASN A 418 -5.63 15.29 -11.61
N ALA A 419 -6.74 15.59 -12.28
CA ALA A 419 -6.91 16.88 -12.96
C ALA A 419 -6.82 18.07 -11.99
N ASP A 420 -6.13 19.15 -12.38
CA ASP A 420 -5.94 20.34 -11.55
C ASP A 420 -7.23 21.16 -11.43
N THR A 421 -8.03 20.85 -10.42
CA THR A 421 -9.25 21.57 -10.00
C THR A 421 -9.10 22.10 -8.59
N ASP A 422 -9.95 23.07 -8.19
CA ASP A 422 -9.90 23.63 -6.83
C ASP A 422 -10.23 22.58 -5.75
N ALA A 423 -11.22 21.73 -6.01
CA ALA A 423 -11.61 20.67 -5.10
C ALA A 423 -10.45 19.66 -4.90
N ARG A 424 -9.84 19.19 -6.01
CA ARG A 424 -8.67 18.30 -5.97
C ARG A 424 -7.49 18.96 -5.26
N LEU A 425 -7.20 20.23 -5.53
CA LEU A 425 -6.11 20.95 -4.90
C LEU A 425 -6.30 20.99 -3.37
N SER A 426 -7.49 21.35 -2.90
CA SER A 426 -7.82 21.38 -1.48
C SER A 426 -7.68 20.00 -0.85
N PHE A 427 -8.25 18.97 -1.45
CA PHE A 427 -8.24 17.59 -0.98
C PHE A 427 -6.80 17.05 -0.83
N MET A 428 -6.01 17.13 -1.90
CA MET A 428 -4.65 16.55 -1.92
C MET A 428 -3.65 17.37 -1.10
N THR A 429 -3.82 18.70 -1.01
CA THR A 429 -3.00 19.53 -0.11
C THR A 429 -3.20 19.12 1.36
N ARG A 430 -4.43 18.84 1.78
CA ARG A 430 -4.73 18.35 3.14
C ARG A 430 -4.10 16.98 3.40
N LEU A 431 -4.12 16.06 2.42
CA LEU A 431 -3.44 14.77 2.54
C LEU A 431 -1.92 14.94 2.65
N ALA A 432 -1.31 15.79 1.81
CA ALA A 432 0.12 16.09 1.88
C ALA A 432 0.53 16.69 3.24
N GLN A 433 -0.26 17.60 3.77
CA GLN A 433 -0.04 18.18 5.11
C GLN A 433 -0.21 17.12 6.21
N THR A 434 -1.15 16.19 6.07
CA THR A 434 -1.32 15.08 7.01
C THR A 434 -0.09 14.18 7.02
N ALA A 435 0.42 13.78 5.85
CA ALA A 435 1.64 12.97 5.75
C ALA A 435 2.84 13.66 6.41
N LYS A 436 3.10 14.93 6.09
CA LYS A 436 4.21 15.73 6.68
C LYS A 436 4.10 15.89 8.19
N LYS A 437 2.87 16.04 8.71
CA LYS A 437 2.62 16.17 10.14
C LYS A 437 2.88 14.87 10.91
N VAL A 438 2.48 13.75 10.32
CA VAL A 438 2.59 12.43 10.96
C VAL A 438 3.99 11.86 10.83
N ASP A 439 4.66 12.13 9.71
CA ASP A 439 6.02 11.68 9.44
C ASP A 439 6.87 12.78 8.78
N PRO A 440 7.60 13.56 9.59
CA PRO A 440 8.50 14.60 9.08
C PRO A 440 9.81 14.05 8.51
N SER A 441 10.08 12.75 8.64
CA SER A 441 11.35 12.12 8.24
C SER A 441 11.39 11.67 6.78
N ARG A 442 10.27 11.84 6.04
CA ARG A 442 10.11 11.44 4.65
C ARG A 442 9.59 12.58 3.78
N LEU A 443 9.78 12.42 2.48
CA LEU A 443 9.31 13.39 1.48
C LEU A 443 7.87 13.07 1.07
N VAL A 444 7.14 14.10 0.65
CA VAL A 444 5.77 13.95 0.14
C VAL A 444 5.74 14.30 -1.34
N SER A 445 5.06 13.45 -2.12
CA SER A 445 4.93 13.59 -3.57
C SER A 445 3.52 13.26 -4.07
N ALA A 446 3.31 13.46 -5.35
CA ALA A 446 2.21 12.95 -6.16
C ALA A 446 2.69 12.84 -7.60
N ALA A 447 2.15 11.87 -8.36
CA ALA A 447 2.40 11.80 -9.79
C ALA A 447 1.45 12.77 -10.53
N CYS A 448 2.01 13.89 -10.99
CA CYS A 448 1.27 14.98 -11.62
C CYS A 448 1.20 14.82 -13.14
N LEU A 449 0.15 15.35 -13.74
CA LEU A 449 0.02 15.49 -15.19
C LEU A 449 0.81 16.71 -15.70
N VAL A 450 1.28 16.63 -16.93
CA VAL A 450 1.82 17.79 -17.66
C VAL A 450 0.69 18.67 -18.21
N ASN A 451 0.90 19.97 -18.26
CA ASN A 451 0.08 20.84 -19.07
C ASN A 451 0.44 20.69 -20.55
N ASN A 452 -0.30 19.85 -21.25
CA ASN A 452 -0.02 19.49 -22.64
C ASN A 452 -0.32 20.61 -23.66
N VAL A 453 -1.04 21.66 -23.28
CA VAL A 453 -1.30 22.82 -24.14
C VAL A 453 -0.12 23.78 -24.09
N LYS A 454 0.41 24.04 -22.90
CA LYS A 454 1.55 24.91 -22.69
C LYS A 454 2.90 24.18 -22.81
N LEU A 455 2.89 22.85 -22.90
CA LEU A 455 4.04 21.98 -22.84
C LEU A 455 4.93 22.35 -21.64
N LYS A 456 4.36 22.21 -20.43
CA LYS A 456 5.00 22.67 -19.20
C LYS A 456 4.57 21.84 -17.99
N ILE A 457 5.48 21.61 -17.05
CA ILE A 457 5.15 21.15 -15.71
C ILE A 457 4.50 22.31 -14.97
N GLU A 458 3.20 22.26 -14.82
CA GLU A 458 2.40 23.35 -14.24
C GLU A 458 1.18 22.75 -13.54
N ASP A 459 1.34 22.38 -12.29
CA ASP A 459 0.29 21.85 -11.42
C ASP A 459 0.37 22.58 -10.08
N ARG A 460 -0.74 23.18 -9.63
CA ARG A 460 -0.80 23.94 -8.37
C ARG A 460 -0.47 23.11 -7.14
N LEU A 461 -0.69 21.79 -7.18
CA LEU A 461 -0.37 20.91 -6.07
C LEU A 461 1.13 20.88 -5.77
N THR A 462 1.99 21.18 -6.73
CA THR A 462 3.45 21.18 -6.56
C THR A 462 3.93 22.07 -5.41
N GLU A 463 3.16 23.09 -5.05
CA GLU A 463 3.46 23.95 -3.88
C GLU A 463 3.42 23.16 -2.55
N ALA A 464 2.51 22.18 -2.42
CA ALA A 464 2.35 21.37 -1.23
C ALA A 464 3.28 20.15 -1.15
N LEU A 465 3.94 19.80 -2.27
CA LEU A 465 4.82 18.63 -2.38
C LEU A 465 6.29 19.00 -2.14
N ASP A 466 7.11 18.03 -1.76
CA ASP A 466 8.57 18.16 -1.66
C ASP A 466 9.25 17.79 -2.98
N ILE A 467 8.70 16.80 -3.68
CA ILE A 467 9.16 16.29 -4.98
C ILE A 467 7.97 16.26 -5.94
N ILE A 468 8.22 16.58 -7.20
CA ILE A 468 7.21 16.53 -8.26
C ILE A 468 7.37 15.20 -9.01
N GLY A 469 6.35 14.34 -8.95
CA GLY A 469 6.23 13.23 -9.89
C GLY A 469 5.69 13.75 -11.23
N LEU A 470 6.26 13.28 -12.32
CA LEU A 470 5.89 13.68 -13.68
C LEU A 470 5.49 12.46 -14.48
N ASN A 471 4.19 12.36 -14.84
CA ASN A 471 3.71 11.36 -15.78
C ASN A 471 3.61 11.96 -17.18
N GLU A 472 4.36 11.38 -18.11
CA GLU A 472 4.35 11.79 -19.51
C GLU A 472 4.62 10.57 -20.41
N TYR A 473 4.04 10.56 -21.61
CA TYR A 473 4.11 9.43 -22.52
C TYR A 473 4.38 9.89 -23.95
N TYR A 474 5.39 10.76 -24.14
CA TYR A 474 5.85 11.13 -25.49
C TYR A 474 6.55 9.96 -26.14
N GLY A 475 6.21 9.73 -27.39
CA GLY A 475 6.57 8.55 -28.17
C GLY A 475 5.50 7.46 -28.17
N TRP A 476 4.52 7.51 -27.21
CA TRP A 476 3.42 6.54 -27.16
C TRP A 476 2.05 7.21 -27.38
N TYR A 477 1.51 7.91 -26.38
CA TYR A 477 0.24 8.64 -26.51
C TYR A 477 0.40 9.99 -27.23
N ARG A 478 1.61 10.50 -27.29
CA ARG A 478 2.00 11.74 -27.97
C ARG A 478 3.23 11.47 -28.82
N PRO A 479 3.07 11.42 -30.16
CA PRO A 479 4.14 10.91 -31.03
C PRO A 479 5.30 11.90 -31.24
N ASP A 480 5.13 13.22 -30.94
CA ASP A 480 6.15 14.23 -31.26
C ASP A 480 7.14 14.41 -30.11
N TYR A 481 8.36 13.94 -30.28
CA TYR A 481 9.47 14.14 -29.35
C TYR A 481 9.96 15.61 -29.27
N ASN A 482 9.65 16.46 -30.26
CA ASN A 482 9.93 17.89 -30.14
C ASN A 482 9.07 18.53 -29.04
N ASP A 483 7.88 18.00 -28.80
CA ASP A 483 7.04 18.47 -27.69
C ASP A 483 7.60 18.04 -26.34
N LEU A 484 8.23 16.87 -26.23
CA LEU A 484 8.97 16.47 -25.02
C LEU A 484 10.15 17.43 -24.74
N GLU A 485 10.90 17.78 -25.77
CA GLU A 485 11.99 18.74 -25.66
C GLU A 485 11.47 20.13 -25.22
N ARG A 486 10.39 20.61 -25.82
CA ARG A 486 9.75 21.87 -25.43
C ARG A 486 9.19 21.83 -24.01
N LEU A 487 8.63 20.69 -23.58
CA LEU A 487 8.20 20.48 -22.20
C LEU A 487 9.36 20.74 -21.23
N GLY A 488 10.52 20.15 -21.51
CA GLY A 488 11.72 20.35 -20.69
C GLY A 488 12.20 21.80 -20.66
N GLN A 489 12.24 22.44 -21.83
CA GLN A 489 12.72 23.84 -21.96
C GLN A 489 11.76 24.87 -21.32
N ASN A 490 10.46 24.65 -21.43
CA ASN A 490 9.44 25.53 -20.86
C ASN A 490 9.27 25.38 -19.36
N SER A 491 9.66 24.21 -18.80
CA SER A 491 9.53 23.91 -17.38
C SER A 491 10.75 24.43 -16.60
N LYS A 492 10.48 25.15 -15.51
CA LYS A 492 11.51 25.67 -14.59
C LYS A 492 11.08 25.39 -13.15
N PRO A 493 10.97 24.11 -12.76
CA PRO A 493 10.58 23.78 -11.40
C PRO A 493 11.67 24.21 -10.42
N GLU A 494 11.28 24.67 -9.25
CA GLU A 494 12.21 25.00 -8.15
C GLU A 494 12.48 23.79 -7.26
N LYS A 495 11.73 22.71 -7.45
CA LYS A 495 11.83 21.44 -6.72
C LYS A 495 12.35 20.33 -7.64
N PRO A 496 12.92 19.24 -7.08
CA PRO A 496 13.32 18.09 -7.89
C PRO A 496 12.12 17.41 -8.56
N VAL A 497 12.34 16.90 -9.76
CA VAL A 497 11.36 16.16 -10.53
C VAL A 497 11.81 14.71 -10.65
N ILE A 498 10.88 13.78 -10.50
CA ILE A 498 11.03 12.37 -10.86
C ILE A 498 10.10 12.11 -12.04
N VAL A 499 10.60 11.61 -13.17
CA VAL A 499 9.73 11.06 -14.22
C VAL A 499 9.11 9.79 -13.66
N SER A 500 7.91 9.92 -13.09
CA SER A 500 7.24 8.85 -12.35
C SER A 500 6.54 7.83 -13.26
N GLU A 501 6.20 8.24 -14.50
CA GLU A 501 5.73 7.32 -15.54
C GLU A 501 6.15 7.80 -16.93
N THR A 502 6.63 6.87 -17.74
CA THR A 502 6.81 6.95 -19.18
C THR A 502 6.99 5.55 -19.75
N GLY A 503 6.80 5.36 -21.04
CA GLY A 503 7.01 4.06 -21.71
C GLY A 503 6.06 3.83 -22.87
N ALA A 504 6.17 2.67 -23.48
CA ALA A 504 5.35 2.23 -24.61
C ALA A 504 4.96 0.77 -24.47
N ASP A 505 3.75 0.39 -24.96
CA ASP A 505 3.36 -1.02 -25.00
C ASP A 505 4.19 -1.78 -26.04
N CYS A 506 4.62 -2.99 -25.69
CA CYS A 506 5.36 -3.89 -26.56
C CYS A 506 4.94 -5.35 -26.33
N VAL A 507 4.61 -6.06 -27.39
CA VAL A 507 4.45 -7.51 -27.34
C VAL A 507 5.84 -8.14 -27.36
N ALA A 508 6.22 -8.81 -26.28
CA ALA A 508 7.56 -9.37 -26.12
C ALA A 508 7.91 -10.33 -27.30
N GLY A 509 9.00 -10.01 -28.00
CA GLY A 509 9.45 -10.74 -29.18
C GLY A 509 8.75 -10.36 -30.50
N MET A 510 7.91 -9.34 -30.52
CA MET A 510 7.37 -8.76 -31.75
C MET A 510 8.35 -7.75 -32.32
N HIS A 511 8.81 -8.00 -33.55
CA HIS A 511 9.78 -7.16 -34.25
C HIS A 511 9.17 -6.50 -35.49
N GLY A 512 9.65 -5.30 -35.83
CA GLY A 512 9.19 -4.53 -36.98
C GLY A 512 9.95 -3.23 -37.17
N ASP A 513 9.40 -2.33 -38.01
CA ASP A 513 9.95 -0.99 -38.17
C ASP A 513 9.78 -0.18 -36.89
N VAL A 514 10.69 0.75 -36.62
CA VAL A 514 10.67 1.61 -35.42
C VAL A 514 9.39 2.42 -35.28
N SER A 515 8.70 2.72 -36.38
CA SER A 515 7.40 3.41 -36.39
C SER A 515 6.21 2.47 -36.13
N GLU A 516 6.43 1.15 -36.11
CA GLU A 516 5.38 0.16 -35.89
C GLU A 516 5.14 -0.03 -34.40
N LEU A 517 3.93 0.35 -33.94
CA LEU A 517 3.54 0.25 -32.53
C LEU A 517 3.53 -1.22 -32.07
N PHE A 518 3.75 -1.43 -30.78
CA PHE A 518 3.83 -2.72 -30.09
C PHE A 518 5.06 -3.57 -30.42
N THR A 519 6.03 -3.06 -31.21
CA THR A 519 7.29 -3.75 -31.49
C THR A 519 8.37 -3.46 -30.45
N GLU A 520 9.36 -4.34 -30.37
CA GLU A 520 10.56 -4.14 -29.50
C GLU A 520 11.32 -2.89 -29.94
N GLU A 521 11.45 -2.64 -31.25
CA GLU A 521 12.16 -1.51 -31.84
C GLU A 521 11.50 -0.17 -31.46
N HIS A 522 10.16 -0.11 -31.51
CA HIS A 522 9.42 1.08 -31.11
C HIS A 522 9.61 1.39 -29.62
N MET A 523 9.49 0.36 -28.77
CA MET A 523 9.69 0.54 -27.32
C MET A 523 11.12 1.01 -27.00
N VAL A 524 12.14 0.45 -27.68
CA VAL A 524 13.54 0.87 -27.56
C VAL A 524 13.72 2.33 -27.95
N ASP A 525 13.10 2.77 -29.05
CA ASP A 525 13.18 4.16 -29.52
C ASP A 525 12.59 5.12 -28.49
N VAL A 526 11.42 4.81 -27.94
CA VAL A 526 10.80 5.59 -26.86
C VAL A 526 11.76 5.71 -25.67
N TYR A 527 12.30 4.59 -25.18
CA TYR A 527 13.20 4.60 -24.02
C TYR A 527 14.51 5.38 -24.27
N ARG A 528 15.05 5.36 -25.49
CA ARG A 528 16.23 6.19 -25.86
C ARG A 528 15.93 7.68 -25.74
N HIS A 529 14.81 8.13 -26.31
CA HIS A 529 14.40 9.53 -26.23
C HIS A 529 14.12 9.97 -24.80
N GLN A 530 13.50 9.10 -24.00
CA GLN A 530 13.23 9.36 -22.58
C GLN A 530 14.53 9.47 -21.75
N VAL A 531 15.48 8.58 -21.98
CA VAL A 531 16.80 8.64 -21.33
C VAL A 531 17.54 9.94 -21.72
N ASP A 532 17.49 10.34 -23.00
CA ASP A 532 18.12 11.58 -23.47
C ASP A 532 17.46 12.82 -22.85
N PHE A 533 16.13 12.81 -22.71
CA PHE A 533 15.38 13.84 -22.00
C PHE A 533 15.84 13.97 -20.53
N VAL A 534 15.89 12.87 -19.80
CA VAL A 534 16.33 12.84 -18.39
C VAL A 534 17.79 13.29 -18.25
N LYS A 535 18.67 12.95 -19.19
CA LYS A 535 20.09 13.41 -19.18
C LYS A 535 20.24 14.90 -19.40
N ARG A 536 19.32 15.53 -20.13
CA ARG A 536 19.41 16.92 -20.58
C ARG A 536 19.00 17.93 -19.52
N PHE A 537 18.02 17.59 -18.67
CA PHE A 537 17.44 18.53 -17.72
C PHE A 537 17.87 18.20 -16.28
N ASP A 538 18.65 19.10 -15.67
CA ASP A 538 19.29 18.94 -14.36
C ASP A 538 18.33 18.91 -13.18
N TYR A 539 17.10 19.42 -13.36
CA TYR A 539 16.06 19.33 -12.34
C TYR A 539 15.42 17.93 -12.24
N ILE A 540 15.69 17.02 -13.19
CA ILE A 540 15.22 15.64 -13.12
C ILE A 540 16.20 14.83 -12.29
N GLN A 541 15.76 14.40 -11.11
CA GLN A 541 16.58 13.71 -10.12
C GLN A 541 16.23 12.22 -9.99
N GLY A 542 15.37 11.70 -10.84
CA GLY A 542 15.01 10.29 -10.85
C GLY A 542 14.06 9.93 -11.98
N MET A 543 13.90 8.64 -12.16
CA MET A 543 13.01 8.06 -13.16
C MET A 543 12.48 6.72 -12.68
N THR A 544 11.15 6.50 -12.82
CA THR A 544 10.47 5.23 -12.57
C THR A 544 9.54 4.89 -13.74
N PRO A 545 10.07 4.46 -14.88
CA PRO A 545 9.26 4.16 -16.07
C PRO A 545 8.11 3.20 -15.74
N TRP A 546 7.05 3.28 -16.52
CA TRP A 546 5.90 2.42 -16.48
C TRP A 546 6.16 1.24 -17.43
N LEU A 547 6.42 0.02 -16.99
CA LEU A 547 6.65 -0.44 -15.62
C LEU A 547 7.56 -1.68 -15.64
N LEU A 548 7.76 -2.38 -14.51
CA LEU A 548 8.64 -3.55 -14.47
C LEU A 548 8.05 -4.76 -15.20
N TYR A 549 6.80 -5.15 -14.86
CA TYR A 549 6.12 -6.33 -15.42
C TYR A 549 4.82 -5.96 -16.12
N ASP A 550 4.52 -6.59 -17.24
CA ASP A 550 3.17 -6.55 -17.81
C ASP A 550 2.16 -7.03 -16.76
N PHE A 551 0.97 -6.40 -16.69
CA PHE A 551 -0.03 -6.72 -15.68
C PHE A 551 -1.44 -6.76 -16.26
N ARG A 552 -2.35 -7.45 -15.57
CA ARG A 552 -3.74 -7.62 -15.98
C ARG A 552 -4.56 -6.35 -15.77
N THR A 553 -5.29 -5.96 -16.81
CA THR A 553 -6.26 -4.86 -16.75
C THR A 553 -7.39 -5.06 -17.75
N PRO A 554 -8.66 -5.01 -17.36
CA PRO A 554 -9.79 -5.22 -18.26
C PRO A 554 -9.99 -4.07 -19.26
N ARG A 555 -9.26 -2.98 -19.14
CA ARG A 555 -9.35 -1.82 -20.03
C ARG A 555 -8.62 -2.00 -21.37
N ARG A 556 -7.64 -2.87 -21.43
CA ARG A 556 -6.73 -3.04 -22.58
C ARG A 556 -7.16 -4.22 -23.44
N ILE A 557 -8.19 -4.02 -24.29
CA ILE A 557 -8.89 -5.10 -25.01
C ILE A 557 -8.58 -5.19 -26.50
N ASN A 558 -7.61 -4.40 -27.01
CA ASN A 558 -7.24 -4.51 -28.43
C ASN A 558 -6.54 -5.86 -28.74
N ARG A 559 -6.32 -6.12 -30.04
CA ARG A 559 -5.77 -7.39 -30.53
C ARG A 559 -4.38 -7.76 -29.97
N PHE A 560 -3.60 -6.77 -29.50
CA PHE A 560 -2.26 -6.99 -28.95
C PHE A 560 -2.30 -7.18 -27.44
N GLN A 561 -3.06 -6.36 -26.74
CA GLN A 561 -3.06 -6.27 -25.28
C GLN A 561 -3.90 -7.35 -24.59
N GLN A 562 -5.07 -7.71 -25.14
CA GLN A 562 -5.91 -8.85 -24.71
C GLN A 562 -6.12 -8.92 -23.18
N GLY A 563 -6.38 -7.78 -22.54
CA GLY A 563 -6.59 -7.70 -21.09
C GLY A 563 -5.33 -7.46 -20.26
N PHE A 564 -4.22 -7.06 -20.90
CA PHE A 564 -2.97 -6.71 -20.23
C PHE A 564 -2.48 -5.32 -20.66
N ASN A 565 -1.85 -4.61 -19.73
CA ASN A 565 -0.99 -3.49 -20.04
C ASN A 565 0.40 -4.07 -20.35
N LEU A 566 0.89 -3.80 -21.56
CA LEU A 566 2.13 -4.39 -22.10
C LEU A 566 3.33 -3.42 -22.04
N LYS A 567 3.28 -2.41 -21.17
CA LYS A 567 4.40 -1.48 -20.98
C LYS A 567 5.51 -2.02 -20.06
N GLY A 568 5.36 -3.23 -19.54
CA GLY A 568 6.39 -3.88 -18.74
C GLY A 568 7.73 -3.98 -19.49
N LEU A 569 8.82 -3.74 -18.79
CA LEU A 569 10.17 -4.08 -19.27
C LEU A 569 10.39 -5.60 -19.36
N ILE A 570 9.58 -6.34 -18.62
CA ILE A 570 9.55 -7.79 -18.55
C ILE A 570 8.09 -8.24 -18.75
N GLY A 571 7.88 -9.34 -19.45
CA GLY A 571 6.54 -9.90 -19.67
C GLY A 571 5.84 -10.30 -18.38
N ALA A 572 4.52 -10.53 -18.44
CA ALA A 572 3.70 -10.96 -17.30
C ALA A 572 4.12 -12.31 -16.70
N ASP A 573 4.89 -13.12 -17.46
CA ASP A 573 5.54 -14.35 -16.99
C ASP A 573 6.72 -14.09 -16.03
N LYS A 574 7.08 -12.81 -15.82
CA LYS A 574 8.21 -12.37 -14.97
C LYS A 574 9.58 -12.97 -15.38
N GLN A 575 9.72 -13.40 -16.64
CA GLN A 575 10.93 -14.03 -17.17
C GLN A 575 11.47 -13.35 -18.43
N ARG A 576 10.60 -13.02 -19.38
CA ARG A 576 10.99 -12.51 -20.69
C ARG A 576 11.26 -11.03 -20.65
N LYS A 577 12.54 -10.64 -20.62
CA LYS A 577 12.98 -9.24 -20.73
C LYS A 577 12.83 -8.73 -22.15
N LYS A 578 12.21 -7.55 -22.30
CA LYS A 578 12.10 -6.83 -23.57
C LYS A 578 13.38 -6.01 -23.82
N GLN A 579 13.66 -5.65 -25.05
CA GLN A 579 14.92 -4.96 -25.40
C GLN A 579 15.09 -3.60 -24.68
N ALA A 580 14.00 -2.89 -24.39
CA ALA A 580 14.03 -1.64 -23.63
C ALA A 580 14.59 -1.79 -22.22
N PHE A 581 14.52 -2.98 -21.60
CA PHE A 581 15.17 -3.28 -20.32
C PHE A 581 16.68 -2.96 -20.39
N TYR A 582 17.34 -3.35 -21.46
CA TYR A 582 18.79 -3.14 -21.60
C TYR A 582 19.16 -1.69 -21.90
N VAL A 583 18.30 -0.92 -22.55
CA VAL A 583 18.47 0.53 -22.73
C VAL A 583 18.48 1.24 -21.37
N LEU A 584 17.49 0.93 -20.54
CA LEU A 584 17.38 1.51 -19.20
C LEU A 584 18.51 1.03 -18.29
N GLN A 585 18.86 -0.27 -18.35
CA GLN A 585 20.00 -0.83 -17.59
C GLN A 585 21.30 -0.08 -17.89
N GLN A 586 21.63 0.13 -19.17
CA GLN A 586 22.82 0.87 -19.55
C GLN A 586 22.83 2.27 -18.90
N PHE A 587 21.74 3.00 -19.01
CA PHE A 587 21.59 4.33 -18.41
C PHE A 587 21.79 4.32 -16.88
N TYR A 588 21.17 3.38 -16.19
CA TYR A 588 21.26 3.29 -14.73
C TYR A 588 22.67 2.91 -14.27
N LEU A 589 23.35 2.02 -14.99
CA LEU A 589 24.75 1.68 -14.71
C LEU A 589 25.70 2.85 -14.97
N GLU A 590 25.43 3.69 -15.99
CA GLU A 590 26.16 4.95 -16.22
C GLU A 590 25.98 5.91 -15.05
N LYS A 591 24.74 6.14 -14.59
CA LYS A 591 24.44 7.00 -13.43
C LYS A 591 25.10 6.48 -12.15
N LYS A 592 25.04 5.16 -11.90
CA LYS A 592 25.71 4.54 -10.74
C LYS A 592 27.22 4.78 -10.74
N LYS A 593 27.88 4.70 -11.91
CA LYS A 593 29.32 5.00 -12.04
C LYS A 593 29.61 6.48 -11.78
N GLN A 594 28.77 7.40 -12.27
CA GLN A 594 28.92 8.84 -12.03
C GLN A 594 28.81 9.18 -10.54
N GLU A 595 27.83 8.61 -9.83
CA GLU A 595 27.67 8.79 -8.37
C GLU A 595 28.87 8.23 -7.59
N ALA A 596 29.41 7.08 -7.99
CA ALA A 596 30.59 6.50 -7.35
C ALA A 596 31.87 7.35 -7.57
N ALA A 597 31.96 8.02 -8.72
CA ALA A 597 33.11 8.90 -9.02
C ALA A 597 33.04 10.28 -8.32
N SER A 598 31.86 10.67 -7.84
CA SER A 598 31.65 11.94 -7.09
C SER A 598 31.84 11.76 -5.57
N LYS A 599 32.00 10.53 -5.10
CA LYS A 599 32.28 10.16 -3.70
C LYS A 599 33.77 10.19 -3.42
#